data_fb33b77049ba1c75d75381e17aefd1b2
#
_entry.id   fb33b77049ba1c75d75381e17aefd1b2
#
_cell.length_a   1.000
_cell.length_b   1.000
_cell.length_c   1.000
_cell.angle_alpha   90.00
_cell.angle_beta   90.00
_cell.angle_gamma   90.00
#
_symmetry.space_group_name_H-M   'P 1'
#
loop_
_entity.id
_entity.type
_entity.pdbx_description
1 polymer ?
#
loop_
_entity_poly.entity_id
_entity_poly.type
_entity_poly.pdbx_seq_one_letter_code
_entity_poly.pdbx_strand_id
1 'polypeptide(L)'
;MKKFLFAAVMLFSAAFATDLQSENLASLKAQCQSGDAAKCAVLGDAYYEEYIASGDEEVRKLSAAAFKEACDKGDGEGCAGLGLSYIDEGDAAASEKLLEKTCDELKTATACYNLGFFKIDGHGGFRQDVKGAMKYYEKACDLGYAAGCEELGGIYNVGEADVKADENQALKYYEKSCALGGKDGCDAVKLIKGGK
;
A
#
# COMPACT_ATOMS: atom_id res chain seq x y z
N MET A 1 19.91 -5.93 -7.40
CA MET A 1 18.97 -5.00 -8.05
C MET A 1 17.51 -5.25 -7.66
N LYS A 2 17.19 -6.10 -6.66
CA LYS A 2 15.80 -6.39 -6.21
C LYS A 2 15.33 -5.50 -5.03
N LYS A 3 16.22 -4.74 -4.39
CA LYS A 3 15.94 -3.99 -3.14
C LYS A 3 15.25 -2.62 -3.34
N PHE A 4 15.14 -2.12 -4.56
CA PHE A 4 14.62 -0.75 -4.81
C PHE A 4 13.12 -0.69 -5.13
N LEU A 5 12.45 -1.82 -5.35
CA LEU A 5 11.04 -1.81 -5.77
C LEU A 5 10.04 -1.63 -4.62
N PHE A 6 10.42 -1.96 -3.39
CA PHE A 6 9.50 -1.98 -2.25
C PHE A 6 9.33 -0.64 -1.53
N ALA A 7 10.28 0.29 -1.66
CA ALA A 7 10.18 1.61 -1.03
C ALA A 7 9.00 2.46 -1.55
N ALA A 8 8.42 2.11 -2.70
CA ALA A 8 7.30 2.85 -3.30
C ALA A 8 5.92 2.41 -2.80
N VAL A 9 5.82 1.23 -2.19
CA VAL A 9 4.52 0.64 -1.77
C VAL A 9 4.12 1.08 -0.36
N MET A 10 5.05 1.55 0.45
CA MET A 10 4.80 2.05 1.80
C MET A 10 4.84 3.58 1.86
N LEU A 11 4.01 4.25 1.07
CA LEU A 11 3.66 5.64 1.36
C LEU A 11 2.58 5.63 2.44
N PHE A 12 3.00 5.33 3.68
CA PHE A 12 2.21 5.68 4.85
C PHE A 12 1.91 7.18 4.81
N SER A 13 0.70 7.54 5.15
CA SER A 13 0.32 8.95 5.29
C SER A 13 1.33 9.67 6.17
N ALA A 14 1.70 10.91 5.83
CA ALA A 14 2.64 11.73 6.59
C ALA A 14 2.32 11.85 8.10
N ALA A 15 1.08 11.57 8.49
CA ALA A 15 0.63 11.51 9.87
C ALA A 15 1.23 10.31 10.65
N PHE A 16 1.36 9.14 10.00
CA PHE A 16 1.98 7.97 10.65
C PHE A 16 3.50 8.08 10.78
N ALA A 17 4.17 8.70 9.81
CA ALA A 17 5.61 8.91 9.87
C ALA A 17 6.05 9.81 11.06
N THR A 18 5.19 10.74 11.48
CA THR A 18 5.47 11.59 12.64
C THR A 18 5.27 10.87 13.98
N ASP A 19 4.35 9.92 14.07
CA ASP A 19 4.17 9.11 15.28
C ASP A 19 5.29 8.08 15.46
N LEU A 20 5.79 7.48 14.38
CA LEU A 20 6.94 6.57 14.40
C LEU A 20 8.23 7.23 14.94
N GLN A 21 8.42 8.51 14.66
CA GLN A 21 9.58 9.27 15.17
C GLN A 21 9.49 9.60 16.66
N SER A 22 8.31 9.56 17.26
CA SER A 22 8.08 9.93 18.67
C SER A 22 8.00 8.73 19.62
N GLU A 23 7.72 7.50 19.14
CA GLU A 23 7.62 6.31 19.97
C GLU A 23 8.93 5.49 19.95
N ASN A 24 9.46 5.22 21.13
CA ASN A 24 10.60 4.31 21.28
C ASN A 24 10.16 2.87 20.92
N LEU A 25 10.94 2.17 20.12
CA LEU A 25 10.71 0.77 19.69
C LEU A 25 10.39 -0.18 20.89
N ALA A 26 11.00 0.06 22.03
CA ALA A 26 10.72 -0.70 23.25
C ALA A 26 9.28 -0.46 23.75
N SER A 27 8.74 0.76 23.62
CA SER A 27 7.37 1.10 23.95
C SER A 27 6.38 0.43 23.01
N LEU A 28 6.63 0.50 21.72
CA LEU A 28 5.81 -0.19 20.69
C LEU A 28 5.74 -1.70 20.96
N LYS A 29 6.89 -2.31 21.25
CA LYS A 29 6.97 -3.74 21.58
C LYS A 29 6.14 -4.09 22.83
N ALA A 30 6.23 -3.28 23.89
CA ALA A 30 5.45 -3.50 25.10
C ALA A 30 3.94 -3.36 24.84
N GLN A 31 3.53 -2.37 24.06
CA GLN A 31 2.12 -2.13 23.70
C GLN A 31 1.57 -3.26 22.82
N CYS A 32 2.33 -3.71 21.82
CA CYS A 32 1.97 -4.87 21.02
C CYS A 32 1.79 -6.12 21.90
N GLN A 33 2.73 -6.40 22.81
CA GLN A 33 2.67 -7.53 23.74
C GLN A 33 1.48 -7.44 24.71
N SER A 34 1.03 -6.23 25.04
CA SER A 34 -0.17 -6.04 25.87
C SER A 34 -1.49 -6.26 25.11
N GLY A 35 -1.43 -6.51 23.79
CA GLY A 35 -2.57 -6.86 22.98
C GLY A 35 -3.08 -5.78 22.04
N ASP A 36 -2.40 -4.63 21.95
CA ASP A 36 -2.75 -3.56 21.02
C ASP A 36 -2.36 -3.94 19.58
N ALA A 37 -3.36 -4.34 18.79
CA ALA A 37 -3.16 -4.80 17.41
C ALA A 37 -2.58 -3.71 16.50
N ALA A 38 -3.05 -2.46 16.63
CA ALA A 38 -2.55 -1.35 15.83
C ALA A 38 -1.07 -1.06 16.15
N LYS A 39 -0.67 -1.20 17.42
CA LYS A 39 0.74 -1.03 17.81
C LYS A 39 1.63 -2.20 17.33
N CYS A 40 1.05 -3.40 17.15
CA CYS A 40 1.76 -4.49 16.47
C CYS A 40 2.01 -4.18 15.00
N ALA A 41 1.02 -3.60 14.30
CA ALA A 41 1.20 -3.16 12.91
C ALA A 41 2.30 -2.10 12.80
N VAL A 42 2.25 -1.04 13.62
CA VAL A 42 3.28 0.00 13.68
C VAL A 42 4.68 -0.57 14.03
N LEU A 43 4.74 -1.56 14.92
CA LEU A 43 5.99 -2.26 15.23
C LEU A 43 6.53 -3.03 14.02
N GLY A 44 5.64 -3.67 13.26
CA GLY A 44 5.96 -4.33 12.00
C GLY A 44 6.59 -3.38 11.00
N ASP A 45 6.00 -2.20 10.82
CA ASP A 45 6.53 -1.14 9.95
C ASP A 45 7.92 -0.67 10.40
N ALA A 46 8.10 -0.41 11.70
CA ALA A 46 9.38 0.04 12.23
C ALA A 46 10.50 -1.00 11.96
N TYR A 47 10.22 -2.28 12.16
CA TYR A 47 11.17 -3.34 11.80
C TYR A 47 11.38 -3.45 10.30
N TYR A 48 10.35 -3.22 9.47
CA TYR A 48 10.50 -3.26 8.03
C TYR A 48 11.40 -2.13 7.51
N GLU A 49 11.24 -0.92 8.04
CA GLU A 49 12.13 0.20 7.74
C GLU A 49 13.59 -0.10 8.12
N GLU A 50 13.79 -0.69 9.30
CA GLU A 50 15.12 -1.12 9.76
C GLU A 50 15.70 -2.20 8.83
N TYR A 51 14.89 -3.17 8.40
CA TYR A 51 15.30 -4.18 7.41
C TYR A 51 15.71 -3.56 6.08
N ILE A 52 14.94 -2.61 5.56
CA ILE A 52 15.28 -1.91 4.30
C ILE A 52 16.63 -1.19 4.42
N ALA A 53 16.90 -0.59 5.58
CA ALA A 53 18.15 0.13 5.84
C ALA A 53 19.36 -0.81 6.04
N SER A 54 19.20 -1.91 6.78
CA SER A 54 20.28 -2.82 7.18
C SER A 54 20.47 -3.99 6.23
N GLY A 55 19.36 -4.50 5.65
CA GLY A 55 19.32 -5.78 4.94
C GLY A 55 19.41 -7.00 5.87
N ASP A 56 19.13 -6.83 7.17
CA ASP A 56 19.21 -7.90 8.16
C ASP A 56 17.96 -8.80 8.11
N GLU A 57 18.15 -10.05 7.73
CA GLU A 57 17.06 -11.03 7.61
C GLU A 57 16.38 -11.36 8.94
N GLU A 58 17.06 -11.23 10.08
CA GLU A 58 16.41 -11.43 11.38
C GLU A 58 15.44 -10.27 11.69
N VAL A 59 15.80 -9.05 11.31
CA VAL A 59 14.90 -7.90 11.44
C VAL A 59 13.67 -8.06 10.52
N ARG A 60 13.85 -8.58 9.30
CA ARG A 60 12.74 -8.93 8.40
C ARG A 60 11.75 -9.91 9.05
N LYS A 61 12.27 -10.94 9.71
CA LYS A 61 11.42 -11.91 10.43
C LYS A 61 10.69 -11.29 11.61
N LEU A 62 11.32 -10.35 12.32
CA LEU A 62 10.65 -9.60 13.39
C LEU A 62 9.51 -8.75 12.86
N SER A 63 9.69 -8.10 11.70
CA SER A 63 8.63 -7.37 11.01
C SER A 63 7.45 -8.29 10.66
N ALA A 64 7.71 -9.41 9.99
CA ALA A 64 6.68 -10.37 9.61
C ALA A 64 5.92 -10.93 10.84
N ALA A 65 6.63 -11.20 11.94
CA ALA A 65 6.01 -11.67 13.18
C ALA A 65 5.10 -10.62 13.82
N ALA A 66 5.50 -9.35 13.83
CA ALA A 66 4.70 -8.26 14.35
C ALA A 66 3.44 -8.01 13.50
N PHE A 67 3.58 -8.01 12.17
CA PHE A 67 2.43 -7.94 11.26
C PHE A 67 1.48 -9.12 11.43
N LYS A 68 2.03 -10.32 11.59
CA LYS A 68 1.20 -11.51 11.84
C LYS A 68 0.40 -11.37 13.11
N GLU A 69 1.00 -10.90 14.19
CA GLU A 69 0.30 -10.69 15.47
C GLU A 69 -0.83 -9.64 15.33
N ALA A 70 -0.58 -8.55 14.60
CA ALA A 70 -1.61 -7.55 14.30
C ALA A 70 -2.76 -8.15 13.49
N CYS A 71 -2.43 -8.89 12.42
CA CYS A 71 -3.41 -9.51 11.53
C CYS A 71 -4.25 -10.58 12.27
N ASP A 72 -3.64 -11.42 13.10
CA ASP A 72 -4.34 -12.44 13.89
C ASP A 72 -5.37 -11.81 14.87
N LYS A 73 -5.16 -10.54 15.25
CA LYS A 73 -6.07 -9.73 16.06
C LYS A 73 -7.07 -8.91 15.23
N GLY A 74 -7.08 -9.06 13.91
CA GLY A 74 -8.02 -8.42 13.00
C GLY A 74 -7.63 -7.02 12.55
N ASP A 75 -6.38 -6.59 12.78
CA ASP A 75 -5.88 -5.32 12.27
C ASP A 75 -5.63 -5.40 10.76
N GLY A 76 -6.29 -4.53 10.00
CA GLY A 76 -6.22 -4.54 8.54
C GLY A 76 -4.86 -4.13 7.99
N GLU A 77 -4.21 -3.14 8.61
CA GLU A 77 -2.86 -2.70 8.22
C GLU A 77 -1.83 -3.79 8.52
N GLY A 78 -1.94 -4.46 9.67
CA GLY A 78 -1.12 -5.62 9.98
C GLY A 78 -1.30 -6.76 8.97
N CYS A 79 -2.54 -7.03 8.53
CA CYS A 79 -2.79 -8.02 7.48
C CYS A 79 -2.20 -7.58 6.13
N ALA A 80 -2.26 -6.29 5.79
CA ALA A 80 -1.63 -5.77 4.58
C ALA A 80 -0.09 -5.91 4.64
N GLY A 81 0.53 -5.56 5.77
CA GLY A 81 1.97 -5.74 6.00
C GLY A 81 2.40 -7.22 5.96
N LEU A 82 1.60 -8.13 6.53
CA LEU A 82 1.85 -9.57 6.42
C LEU A 82 1.77 -10.06 4.97
N GLY A 83 0.81 -9.53 4.18
CA GLY A 83 0.72 -9.80 2.75
C GLY A 83 2.00 -9.42 1.99
N LEU A 84 2.61 -8.28 2.31
CA LEU A 84 3.91 -7.87 1.76
C LEU A 84 5.04 -8.80 2.20
N SER A 85 5.02 -9.25 3.47
CA SER A 85 6.02 -10.20 3.96
C SER A 85 6.01 -11.52 3.19
N TYR A 86 4.85 -12.01 2.77
CA TYR A 86 4.75 -13.20 1.90
C TYR A 86 5.37 -12.97 0.52
N ILE A 87 5.32 -11.74 -0.02
CA ILE A 87 6.04 -11.43 -1.27
C ILE A 87 7.55 -11.54 -1.08
N ASP A 88 8.07 -11.02 0.03
CA ASP A 88 9.51 -11.14 0.35
C ASP A 88 9.95 -12.60 0.52
N GLU A 89 9.06 -13.47 0.95
CA GLU A 89 9.27 -14.92 1.08
C GLU A 89 9.08 -15.67 -0.25
N GLY A 90 8.57 -15.00 -1.29
CA GLY A 90 8.31 -15.57 -2.61
C GLY A 90 6.97 -16.30 -2.72
N ASP A 91 6.09 -16.16 -1.73
CA ASP A 91 4.75 -16.78 -1.73
C ASP A 91 3.68 -15.77 -2.19
N ALA A 92 3.68 -15.49 -3.50
CA ALA A 92 2.69 -14.61 -4.12
C ALA A 92 1.25 -15.10 -3.93
N ALA A 93 1.03 -16.41 -3.88
CA ALA A 93 -0.32 -16.96 -3.74
C ALA A 93 -0.90 -16.71 -2.34
N ALA A 94 -0.08 -16.89 -1.28
CA ALA A 94 -0.49 -16.55 0.08
C ALA A 94 -0.73 -15.04 0.24
N SER A 95 0.14 -14.22 -0.34
CA SER A 95 -0.02 -12.76 -0.38
C SER A 95 -1.33 -12.35 -1.04
N GLU A 96 -1.58 -12.82 -2.27
CA GLU A 96 -2.79 -12.47 -3.02
C GLU A 96 -4.05 -12.81 -2.23
N LYS A 97 -4.14 -14.02 -1.72
CA LYS A 97 -5.29 -14.48 -0.93
C LYS A 97 -5.51 -13.64 0.33
N LEU A 98 -4.44 -13.30 1.05
CA LEU A 98 -4.54 -12.50 2.28
C LEU A 98 -4.95 -11.07 1.95
N LEU A 99 -4.30 -10.44 0.97
CA LEU A 99 -4.61 -9.07 0.57
C LEU A 99 -6.05 -8.95 0.01
N GLU A 100 -6.53 -9.93 -0.78
CA GLU A 100 -7.92 -9.97 -1.25
C GLU A 100 -8.91 -10.00 -0.08
N LYS A 101 -8.69 -10.90 0.87
CA LYS A 101 -9.52 -10.96 2.08
C LYS A 101 -9.48 -9.64 2.86
N THR A 102 -8.31 -9.07 3.05
CA THR A 102 -8.11 -7.83 3.80
C THR A 102 -8.78 -6.64 3.11
N CYS A 103 -8.66 -6.54 1.79
CA CYS A 103 -9.34 -5.52 0.98
C CYS A 103 -10.86 -5.68 1.05
N ASP A 104 -11.37 -6.90 0.89
CA ASP A 104 -12.81 -7.13 0.71
C ASP A 104 -13.59 -7.23 2.01
N GLU A 105 -13.03 -7.85 3.04
CA GLU A 105 -13.72 -8.04 4.33
C GLU A 105 -13.39 -6.94 5.33
N LEU A 106 -12.11 -6.57 5.49
CA LEU A 106 -11.68 -5.56 6.45
C LEU A 106 -11.74 -4.14 5.88
N LYS A 107 -12.00 -3.98 4.57
CA LYS A 107 -12.05 -2.68 3.87
C LYS A 107 -10.78 -1.85 4.07
N THR A 108 -9.64 -2.50 4.08
CA THR A 108 -8.34 -1.85 4.27
C THR A 108 -7.85 -1.29 2.94
N ALA A 109 -7.75 0.02 2.85
CA ALA A 109 -7.42 0.73 1.61
C ALA A 109 -6.03 0.38 1.09
N THR A 110 -5.05 0.21 1.97
CA THR A 110 -3.67 -0.18 1.65
C THR A 110 -3.61 -1.59 1.06
N ALA A 111 -4.39 -2.55 1.57
CA ALA A 111 -4.46 -3.89 0.99
C ALA A 111 -5.04 -3.86 -0.43
N CYS A 112 -6.08 -3.06 -0.67
CA CYS A 112 -6.64 -2.87 -2.00
C CYS A 112 -5.59 -2.25 -2.95
N TYR A 113 -4.90 -1.20 -2.50
CA TYR A 113 -3.85 -0.56 -3.28
C TYR A 113 -2.73 -1.53 -3.63
N ASN A 114 -2.23 -2.30 -2.66
CA ASN A 114 -1.17 -3.28 -2.87
C ASN A 114 -1.56 -4.36 -3.90
N LEU A 115 -2.81 -4.84 -3.87
CA LEU A 115 -3.31 -5.75 -4.92
C LEU A 115 -3.26 -5.11 -6.31
N GLY A 116 -3.70 -3.87 -6.43
CA GLY A 116 -3.60 -3.11 -7.67
C GLY A 116 -2.17 -3.03 -8.17
N PHE A 117 -1.26 -2.65 -7.27
CA PHE A 117 0.17 -2.48 -7.56
C PHE A 117 0.84 -3.78 -8.04
N PHE A 118 0.56 -4.91 -7.39
CA PHE A 118 1.17 -6.17 -7.82
C PHE A 118 0.55 -6.72 -9.11
N LYS A 119 -0.75 -6.49 -9.33
CA LYS A 119 -1.45 -6.98 -10.52
C LYS A 119 -1.20 -6.13 -11.78
N ILE A 120 -0.87 -4.85 -11.65
CA ILE A 120 -0.71 -3.96 -12.82
C ILE A 120 0.39 -4.46 -13.77
N ASP A 121 1.54 -4.85 -13.23
CA ASP A 121 2.70 -5.32 -13.98
C ASP A 121 3.05 -6.79 -13.72
N GLY A 122 2.32 -7.47 -12.84
CA GLY A 122 2.64 -8.84 -12.43
C GLY A 122 3.86 -8.93 -11.52
N HIS A 123 4.14 -7.89 -10.73
CA HIS A 123 5.24 -7.90 -9.78
C HIS A 123 5.06 -8.94 -8.66
N GLY A 124 6.18 -9.31 -8.02
CA GLY A 124 6.17 -10.19 -6.85
C GLY A 124 5.65 -11.60 -7.11
N GLY A 125 5.57 -12.04 -8.38
CA GLY A 125 5.03 -13.35 -8.77
C GLY A 125 3.53 -13.36 -9.03
N PHE A 126 2.87 -12.20 -8.98
CA PHE A 126 1.47 -12.05 -9.38
C PHE A 126 1.32 -12.19 -10.90
N ARG A 127 0.14 -12.63 -11.33
CA ARG A 127 -0.21 -12.56 -12.74
C ARG A 127 -0.60 -11.12 -13.10
N GLN A 128 -0.04 -10.60 -14.20
CA GLN A 128 -0.46 -9.32 -14.74
C GLN A 128 -1.95 -9.31 -15.08
N ASP A 129 -2.68 -8.34 -14.55
CA ASP A 129 -4.10 -8.09 -14.82
C ASP A 129 -4.43 -6.61 -14.63
N VAL A 130 -4.25 -5.82 -15.68
CA VAL A 130 -4.49 -4.36 -15.64
C VAL A 130 -5.93 -4.02 -15.24
N LYS A 131 -6.92 -4.74 -15.78
CA LYS A 131 -8.33 -4.50 -15.43
C LYS A 131 -8.67 -4.88 -13.99
N GLY A 132 -8.06 -5.96 -13.50
CA GLY A 132 -8.14 -6.34 -12.09
C GLY A 132 -7.48 -5.32 -11.18
N ALA A 133 -6.28 -4.85 -11.56
CA ALA A 133 -5.56 -3.81 -10.83
C ALA A 133 -6.40 -2.52 -10.70
N MET A 134 -7.00 -2.05 -11.80
CA MET A 134 -7.87 -0.86 -11.77
C MET A 134 -9.04 -1.00 -10.79
N LYS A 135 -9.67 -2.18 -10.71
CA LYS A 135 -10.77 -2.42 -9.75
C LYS A 135 -10.29 -2.30 -8.30
N TYR A 136 -9.08 -2.78 -8.01
CA TYR A 136 -8.50 -2.67 -6.68
C TYR A 136 -8.05 -1.25 -6.36
N TYR A 137 -7.47 -0.52 -7.31
CA TYR A 137 -7.19 0.91 -7.16
C TYR A 137 -8.48 1.73 -6.95
N GLU A 138 -9.58 1.37 -7.64
CA GLU A 138 -10.87 2.04 -7.43
C GLU A 138 -11.39 1.80 -6.00
N LYS A 139 -11.32 0.57 -5.48
CA LYS A 139 -11.66 0.27 -4.09
C LYS A 139 -10.79 1.08 -3.11
N ALA A 140 -9.47 1.13 -3.32
CA ALA A 140 -8.57 1.92 -2.49
C ALA A 140 -8.92 3.41 -2.51
N CYS A 141 -9.17 3.95 -3.71
CA CYS A 141 -9.59 5.33 -3.93
C CYS A 141 -10.94 5.64 -3.25
N ASP A 142 -11.91 4.72 -3.29
CA ASP A 142 -13.22 4.87 -2.65
C ASP A 142 -13.12 4.78 -1.12
N LEU A 143 -12.17 4.02 -0.61
CA LEU A 143 -11.83 3.95 0.81
C LEU A 143 -10.99 5.15 1.30
N GLY A 144 -10.72 6.14 0.45
CA GLY A 144 -10.02 7.37 0.81
C GLY A 144 -8.51 7.34 0.63
N TYR A 145 -7.95 6.33 -0.02
CA TYR A 145 -6.51 6.25 -0.27
C TYR A 145 -6.16 7.00 -1.55
N ALA A 146 -5.58 8.18 -1.39
CA ALA A 146 -5.28 9.12 -2.49
C ALA A 146 -4.45 8.47 -3.62
N ALA A 147 -3.47 7.64 -3.27
CA ALA A 147 -2.62 6.97 -4.24
C ALA A 147 -3.41 6.05 -5.18
N GLY A 148 -4.47 5.36 -4.70
CA GLY A 148 -5.34 4.56 -5.58
C GLY A 148 -6.05 5.40 -6.65
N CYS A 149 -6.43 6.64 -6.30
CA CYS A 149 -6.98 7.59 -7.27
C CYS A 149 -5.90 8.08 -8.25
N GLU A 150 -4.67 8.30 -7.79
CA GLU A 150 -3.53 8.74 -8.61
C GLU A 150 -3.19 7.70 -9.68
N GLU A 151 -3.12 6.43 -9.29
CA GLU A 151 -2.86 5.34 -10.24
C GLU A 151 -3.94 5.26 -11.33
N LEU A 152 -5.21 5.35 -10.94
CA LEU A 152 -6.31 5.41 -11.93
C LEU A 152 -6.20 6.62 -12.85
N GLY A 153 -5.89 7.79 -12.29
CA GLY A 153 -5.62 8.99 -13.06
C GLY A 153 -4.50 8.79 -14.06
N GLY A 154 -3.40 8.15 -13.65
CA GLY A 154 -2.26 7.82 -14.50
C GLY A 154 -2.63 6.88 -15.64
N ILE A 155 -3.33 5.79 -15.32
CA ILE A 155 -3.77 4.80 -16.32
C ILE A 155 -4.67 5.46 -17.38
N TYR A 156 -5.64 6.29 -16.98
CA TYR A 156 -6.48 7.00 -17.95
C TYR A 156 -5.76 8.13 -18.69
N ASN A 157 -4.74 8.72 -18.09
CA ASN A 157 -3.99 9.81 -18.73
C ASN A 157 -3.18 9.33 -19.95
N VAL A 158 -2.53 8.18 -19.83
CA VAL A 158 -1.66 7.66 -20.90
C VAL A 158 -2.31 6.54 -21.72
N GLY A 159 -3.27 5.86 -21.14
CA GLY A 159 -3.77 4.58 -21.61
C GLY A 159 -2.83 3.45 -21.25
N GLU A 160 -3.34 2.27 -20.92
CA GLU A 160 -2.53 1.12 -20.59
C GLU A 160 -3.20 -0.18 -21.01
N ALA A 161 -2.44 -1.07 -21.64
CA ALA A 161 -2.94 -2.33 -22.22
C ALA A 161 -4.18 -2.06 -23.10
N ASP A 162 -5.35 -2.63 -22.73
CA ASP A 162 -6.61 -2.44 -23.44
C ASP A 162 -7.41 -1.20 -22.99
N VAL A 163 -6.85 -0.39 -22.07
CA VAL A 163 -7.49 0.83 -21.57
C VAL A 163 -7.05 2.00 -22.43
N LYS A 164 -8.00 2.65 -23.07
CA LYS A 164 -7.73 3.84 -23.88
C LYS A 164 -7.52 5.06 -22.99
N ALA A 165 -6.62 5.94 -23.41
CA ALA A 165 -6.45 7.23 -22.76
C ALA A 165 -7.77 8.02 -22.78
N ASP A 166 -8.10 8.63 -21.64
CA ASP A 166 -9.29 9.48 -21.45
C ASP A 166 -8.96 10.60 -20.45
N GLU A 167 -8.63 11.78 -20.98
CA GLU A 167 -8.27 12.95 -20.17
C GLU A 167 -9.36 13.34 -19.15
N ASN A 168 -10.64 13.13 -19.49
CA ASN A 168 -11.72 13.50 -18.57
C ASN A 168 -11.78 12.53 -17.37
N GLN A 169 -11.59 11.22 -17.62
CA GLN A 169 -11.48 10.25 -16.53
C GLN A 169 -10.20 10.49 -15.71
N ALA A 170 -9.08 10.74 -16.36
CA ALA A 170 -7.83 11.08 -15.69
C ALA A 170 -8.02 12.27 -14.74
N LEU A 171 -8.58 13.37 -15.26
CA LEU A 171 -8.84 14.58 -14.47
C LEU A 171 -9.76 14.31 -13.28
N LYS A 172 -10.84 13.55 -13.48
CA LYS A 172 -11.77 13.15 -12.39
C LYS A 172 -11.06 12.43 -11.25
N TYR A 173 -10.20 11.47 -11.56
CA TYR A 173 -9.47 10.71 -10.54
C TYR A 173 -8.38 11.54 -9.87
N TYR A 174 -7.65 12.38 -10.61
CA TYR A 174 -6.68 13.30 -10.04
C TYR A 174 -7.33 14.35 -9.13
N GLU A 175 -8.51 14.88 -9.49
CA GLU A 175 -9.28 15.77 -8.62
C GLU A 175 -9.71 15.09 -7.34
N LYS A 176 -10.12 13.80 -7.41
CA LYS A 176 -10.47 13.02 -6.23
C LYS A 176 -9.25 12.77 -5.35
N SER A 177 -8.09 12.42 -5.93
CA SER A 177 -6.84 12.30 -5.19
C SER A 177 -6.47 13.61 -4.49
N CYS A 178 -6.51 14.72 -5.22
CA CYS A 178 -6.22 16.05 -4.66
C CYS A 178 -7.14 16.39 -3.48
N ALA A 179 -8.43 16.08 -3.58
CA ALA A 179 -9.39 16.27 -2.48
C ALA A 179 -9.09 15.41 -1.26
N LEU A 180 -8.45 14.25 -1.44
CA LEU A 180 -7.96 13.36 -0.39
C LEU A 180 -6.56 13.74 0.14
N GLY A 181 -5.98 14.84 -0.36
CA GLY A 181 -4.66 15.32 0.05
C GLY A 181 -3.49 14.76 -0.76
N GLY A 182 -3.75 14.04 -1.86
CA GLY A 182 -2.73 13.54 -2.78
C GLY A 182 -2.05 14.69 -3.52
N LYS A 183 -0.75 14.86 -3.28
CA LYS A 183 0.02 15.95 -3.86
C LYS A 183 0.17 15.81 -5.38
N ASP A 184 0.47 14.60 -5.83
CA ASP A 184 0.70 14.32 -7.25
C ASP A 184 -0.60 14.48 -8.05
N GLY A 185 -1.75 14.09 -7.46
CA GLY A 185 -3.07 14.37 -8.02
C GLY A 185 -3.34 15.87 -8.16
N CYS A 186 -3.02 16.67 -7.14
CA CYS A 186 -3.18 18.13 -7.22
C CYS A 186 -2.30 18.76 -8.31
N ASP A 187 -1.06 18.29 -8.44
CA ASP A 187 -0.13 18.80 -9.43
C ASP A 187 -0.53 18.36 -10.85
N ALA A 188 -1.02 17.14 -11.04
CA ALA A 188 -1.61 16.68 -12.30
C ALA A 188 -2.82 17.52 -12.74
N VAL A 189 -3.73 17.84 -11.81
CA VAL A 189 -4.87 18.72 -12.09
C VAL A 189 -4.42 20.09 -12.60
N LYS A 190 -3.39 20.69 -11.97
CA LYS A 190 -2.84 22.00 -12.42
C LYS A 190 -2.25 21.90 -13.83
N LEU A 191 -1.52 20.83 -14.13
CA LEU A 191 -0.93 20.61 -15.45
C LEU A 191 -1.99 20.47 -16.53
N ILE A 192 -3.01 19.63 -16.31
CA ILE A 192 -4.08 19.41 -17.29
C ILE A 192 -4.91 20.68 -17.52
N LYS A 193 -5.25 21.41 -16.45
CA LYS A 193 -6.05 22.64 -16.55
C LYS A 193 -5.25 23.87 -16.99
N GLY A 194 -3.96 23.93 -16.63
CA GLY A 194 -3.08 25.05 -16.96
C GLY A 194 -2.50 24.99 -18.38
N GLY A 195 -2.55 23.85 -19.04
CA GLY A 195 -2.14 23.65 -20.44
C GLY A 195 -3.21 24.00 -21.47
N LYS A 196 -4.38 24.47 -21.02
CA LYS A 196 -5.48 25.01 -21.84
C LYS A 196 -5.50 26.52 -21.66
#